data_1b403423de24385846939d7881595cbe
#
_entry.id   1b403423de24385846939d7881595cbe
#
_cell.length_a   1.000
_cell.length_b   1.000
_cell.length_c   1.000
_cell.angle_alpha   90.00
_cell.angle_beta   90.00
_cell.angle_gamma   90.00
#
_symmetry.space_group_name_H-M   'P 1'
#
loop_
_entity.id
_entity.type
_entity.pdbx_description
1 polymer ?
#
loop_
_entity_poly.entity_id
_entity_poly.type
_entity_poly.pdbx_seq_one_letter_code
_entity_poly.pdbx_strand_id
1 'polypeptide(L)'
;MTSKERVFAALRHQQPDRVPRFIWLGNALGRQLSLEKNMTPDELSRDFLRNDVLQVWLSINGGMERDVPEGTQFTDEWGITWRRAGGYNTPVCHPLAEADEEQIRAYPFPDPFDPARYEGLDALLREYGEEYFIGADVSGSILEPANHLRGMENVLMDIAAESEEADALFGILADFTLQVSLEALRRGAHWVWLGDDLGTQQNMLLSPESWRRMLKPRMRRIIDGIRREYPNAPVAYHSCGSMRQVIGDLCELGVTLLNPIQESARGMDHLEIKAQYGNRLCMMCGPDTQGFLFHAQPTEVFDKTRQLVRDLGRGGGYIFAVSHTIQCGTPMENIEAMLRALEG
;
A
#
# COMPACT_ATOMS: atom_id res chain seq x y z
N MET A 1 -23.83 4.71 -9.44
CA MET A 1 -22.79 3.66 -9.45
C MET A 1 -22.63 3.07 -8.07
N THR A 2 -22.43 1.73 -7.99
CA THR A 2 -21.95 1.11 -6.74
C THR A 2 -20.48 1.57 -6.48
N SER A 3 -19.98 1.37 -5.27
CA SER A 3 -18.58 1.64 -4.95
C SER A 3 -17.62 0.85 -5.86
N LYS A 4 -17.92 -0.42 -6.09
CA LYS A 4 -17.20 -1.31 -7.02
C LYS A 4 -17.15 -0.74 -8.45
N GLU A 5 -18.29 -0.38 -9.02
CA GLU A 5 -18.37 0.20 -10.37
C GLU A 5 -17.58 1.51 -10.48
N ARG A 6 -17.65 2.35 -9.44
CA ARG A 6 -16.98 3.65 -9.38
C ARG A 6 -15.46 3.51 -9.39
N VAL A 7 -14.91 2.56 -8.61
CA VAL A 7 -13.47 2.30 -8.59
C VAL A 7 -13.02 1.71 -9.94
N PHE A 8 -13.76 0.77 -10.52
CA PHE A 8 -13.43 0.25 -11.85
C PHE A 8 -13.48 1.32 -12.93
N ALA A 9 -14.44 2.25 -12.88
CA ALA A 9 -14.50 3.37 -13.82
C ALA A 9 -13.24 4.25 -13.70
N ALA A 10 -12.83 4.60 -12.47
CA ALA A 10 -11.61 5.38 -12.24
C ALA A 10 -10.36 4.65 -12.75
N LEU A 11 -10.20 3.37 -12.47
CA LEU A 11 -9.07 2.54 -12.93
C LEU A 11 -9.00 2.42 -14.46
N ARG A 12 -10.14 2.49 -15.14
CA ARG A 12 -10.25 2.47 -16.61
C ARG A 12 -10.17 3.85 -17.25
N HIS A 13 -9.83 4.88 -16.49
CA HIS A 13 -9.83 6.28 -16.96
C HIS A 13 -11.17 6.71 -17.54
N GLN A 14 -12.26 6.27 -16.93
CA GLN A 14 -13.62 6.69 -17.24
C GLN A 14 -14.16 7.55 -16.12
N GLN A 15 -14.95 8.58 -16.47
CA GLN A 15 -15.50 9.50 -15.47
C GLN A 15 -16.53 8.79 -14.59
N PRO A 16 -16.29 8.62 -13.28
CA PRO A 16 -17.31 8.11 -12.36
C PRO A 16 -18.31 9.20 -11.99
N ASP A 17 -19.41 8.81 -11.32
CA ASP A 17 -20.42 9.74 -10.79
C ASP A 17 -19.85 10.70 -9.74
N ARG A 18 -18.88 10.27 -8.95
CA ARG A 18 -17.99 11.05 -8.08
C ARG A 18 -16.61 10.41 -8.04
N VAL A 19 -15.61 11.14 -7.58
CA VAL A 19 -14.28 10.56 -7.34
C VAL A 19 -14.39 9.49 -6.25
N PRO A 20 -13.96 8.23 -6.51
CA PRO A 20 -13.89 7.22 -5.47
C PRO A 20 -12.85 7.58 -4.43
N ARG A 21 -13.01 7.05 -3.20
CA ARG A 21 -12.11 7.33 -2.08
C ARG A 21 -11.69 6.08 -1.35
N PHE A 22 -10.45 6.11 -0.87
CA PHE A 22 -9.87 5.09 -0.01
C PHE A 22 -8.95 5.76 1.01
N ILE A 23 -9.48 6.06 2.18
CA ILE A 23 -8.83 6.84 3.25
C ILE A 23 -8.53 5.90 4.40
N TRP A 24 -7.31 5.96 4.93
CA TRP A 24 -6.88 5.14 6.05
C TRP A 24 -6.67 5.96 7.32
N LEU A 25 -7.07 5.36 8.44
CA LEU A 25 -6.77 5.86 9.77
C LEU A 25 -5.63 5.03 10.37
N GLY A 26 -4.71 5.67 11.04
CA GLY A 26 -3.74 4.96 11.89
C GLY A 26 -4.48 4.22 13.03
N ASN A 27 -3.95 3.07 13.44
CA ASN A 27 -4.62 2.17 14.41
C ASN A 27 -5.09 2.88 15.69
N ALA A 28 -4.29 3.80 16.23
CA ALA A 28 -4.65 4.53 17.44
C ALA A 28 -5.83 5.49 17.23
N LEU A 29 -5.83 6.24 16.11
CA LEU A 29 -6.93 7.14 15.76
C LEU A 29 -8.19 6.34 15.41
N GLY A 30 -8.05 5.24 14.67
CA GLY A 30 -9.16 4.34 14.33
C GLY A 30 -9.85 3.82 15.59
N ARG A 31 -9.10 3.34 16.60
CA ARG A 31 -9.67 2.91 17.89
C ARG A 31 -10.35 4.05 18.64
N GLN A 32 -9.71 5.21 18.68
CA GLN A 32 -10.32 6.39 19.34
C GLN A 32 -11.66 6.72 18.71
N LEU A 33 -11.74 6.84 17.40
CA LEU A 33 -12.95 7.16 16.66
C LEU A 33 -14.01 6.06 16.76
N SER A 34 -13.61 4.79 16.78
CA SER A 34 -14.54 3.66 17.03
C SER A 34 -15.25 3.82 18.36
N LEU A 35 -14.52 4.15 19.41
CA LEU A 35 -15.11 4.38 20.74
C LEU A 35 -15.97 5.63 20.79
N GLU A 36 -15.48 6.76 20.27
CA GLU A 36 -16.20 8.04 20.30
C GLU A 36 -17.50 8.02 19.50
N LYS A 37 -17.49 7.34 18.35
CA LYS A 37 -18.64 7.27 17.44
C LYS A 37 -19.51 6.02 17.68
N ASN A 38 -19.08 5.11 18.55
CA ASN A 38 -19.71 3.81 18.77
C ASN A 38 -19.86 3.03 17.45
N MET A 39 -18.80 2.96 16.67
CA MET A 39 -18.70 2.29 15.36
C MET A 39 -17.62 1.22 15.39
N THR A 40 -17.83 0.13 14.68
CA THR A 40 -16.77 -0.84 14.37
C THR A 40 -15.78 -0.24 13.37
N PRO A 41 -14.57 -0.80 13.21
CA PRO A 41 -13.62 -0.36 12.17
C PRO A 41 -14.22 -0.38 10.75
N ASP A 42 -15.02 -1.40 10.44
CA ASP A 42 -15.71 -1.52 9.14
C ASP A 42 -16.76 -0.44 8.94
N GLU A 43 -17.56 -0.12 9.97
CA GLU A 43 -18.51 0.98 9.94
C GLU A 43 -17.80 2.34 9.83
N LEU A 44 -16.66 2.53 10.53
CA LEU A 44 -15.85 3.74 10.33
C LEU A 44 -15.39 3.88 8.88
N SER A 45 -14.93 2.80 8.28
CA SER A 45 -14.48 2.81 6.89
C SER A 45 -15.63 3.11 5.92
N ARG A 46 -16.77 2.42 6.06
CA ARG A 46 -17.91 2.53 5.14
C ARG A 46 -18.79 3.75 5.39
N ASP A 47 -19.12 4.01 6.64
CA ASP A 47 -20.21 4.96 6.97
C ASP A 47 -19.68 6.34 7.34
N PHE A 48 -18.52 6.42 8.02
CA PHE A 48 -17.89 7.69 8.38
C PHE A 48 -16.95 8.19 7.27
N LEU A 49 -15.95 7.39 6.87
CA LEU A 49 -15.02 7.76 5.79
C LEU A 49 -15.66 7.60 4.41
N ARG A 50 -16.71 6.80 4.29
CA ARG A 50 -17.41 6.46 3.05
C ARG A 50 -16.46 5.95 1.97
N ASN A 51 -15.55 5.07 2.36
CA ASN A 51 -14.63 4.43 1.44
C ASN A 51 -15.35 3.60 0.40
N ASP A 52 -14.84 3.63 -0.83
CA ASP A 52 -15.31 2.78 -1.93
C ASP A 52 -14.55 1.46 -2.02
N VAL A 53 -13.41 1.36 -1.35
CA VAL A 53 -12.55 0.19 -1.29
C VAL A 53 -12.51 -0.36 0.13
N LEU A 54 -12.66 -1.69 0.25
CA LEU A 54 -12.33 -2.46 1.44
C LEU A 54 -11.16 -3.38 1.09
N GLN A 55 -10.19 -3.53 1.99
CA GLN A 55 -8.95 -4.24 1.66
C GLN A 55 -8.46 -5.05 2.86
N VAL A 56 -7.87 -6.20 2.57
CA VAL A 56 -7.26 -7.10 3.56
C VAL A 56 -5.79 -7.28 3.24
N TRP A 57 -4.96 -7.25 4.27
CA TRP A 57 -3.53 -7.57 4.17
C TRP A 57 -3.30 -9.07 4.19
N LEU A 58 -2.54 -9.54 3.20
CA LEU A 58 -2.24 -10.95 2.97
C LEU A 58 -0.74 -11.27 3.05
N SER A 59 0.10 -10.28 3.39
CA SER A 59 1.55 -10.35 3.34
C SER A 59 2.18 -10.18 4.74
N ILE A 60 3.48 -9.91 4.78
CA ILE A 60 4.32 -9.76 5.98
C ILE A 60 3.86 -8.67 6.96
N ASN A 61 3.09 -7.71 6.49
CA ASN A 61 2.64 -6.57 7.28
C ASN A 61 1.74 -6.94 8.48
N GLY A 62 1.25 -8.19 8.57
CA GLY A 62 0.50 -8.68 9.72
C GLY A 62 1.24 -8.54 11.07
N GLY A 63 2.57 -8.68 11.08
CA GLY A 63 3.39 -8.45 12.26
C GLY A 63 3.51 -6.98 12.61
N MET A 64 3.76 -6.12 11.61
CA MET A 64 3.91 -4.67 11.78
C MET A 64 2.63 -4.03 12.35
N GLU A 65 1.47 -4.45 11.87
CA GLU A 65 0.17 -3.86 12.21
C GLU A 65 -0.57 -4.58 13.35
N ARG A 66 0.02 -5.66 13.90
CA ARG A 66 -0.61 -6.40 14.98
C ARG A 66 -0.87 -5.51 16.19
N ASP A 67 -2.12 -5.45 16.64
CA ASP A 67 -2.50 -4.66 17.79
C ASP A 67 -2.22 -5.44 19.09
N VAL A 68 -1.20 -4.98 19.81
CA VAL A 68 -0.76 -5.56 21.08
C VAL A 68 -0.47 -4.45 22.09
N PRO A 69 -0.54 -4.72 23.40
CA PRO A 69 -0.19 -3.73 24.43
C PRO A 69 1.24 -3.20 24.29
N GLU A 70 1.45 -1.95 24.72
CA GLU A 70 2.78 -1.33 24.77
C GLU A 70 3.77 -2.19 25.57
N GLY A 71 4.99 -2.34 25.07
CA GLY A 71 6.04 -3.18 25.65
C GLY A 71 5.95 -4.66 25.31
N THR A 72 4.87 -5.12 24.64
CA THR A 72 4.73 -6.52 24.21
C THR A 72 5.78 -6.87 23.17
N GLN A 73 6.36 -8.07 23.32
CA GLN A 73 7.22 -8.69 22.32
C GLN A 73 6.56 -9.98 21.81
N PHE A 74 6.60 -10.23 20.52
CA PHE A 74 6.02 -11.41 19.88
C PHE A 74 6.79 -11.78 18.61
N THR A 75 6.69 -13.04 18.22
CA THR A 75 7.24 -13.53 16.93
C THR A 75 6.09 -13.84 15.98
N ASP A 76 6.23 -13.42 14.73
CA ASP A 76 5.23 -13.66 13.69
C ASP A 76 5.49 -14.99 12.92
N GLU A 77 4.65 -15.27 11.93
CA GLU A 77 4.78 -16.46 11.07
C GLU A 77 6.07 -16.49 10.23
N TRP A 78 6.71 -15.33 10.04
CA TRP A 78 7.97 -15.18 9.32
C TRP A 78 9.19 -15.39 10.21
N GLY A 79 9.00 -15.68 11.52
CA GLY A 79 10.09 -15.79 12.49
C GLY A 79 10.67 -14.45 12.91
N ILE A 80 10.09 -13.33 12.50
CA ILE A 80 10.53 -11.99 12.89
C ILE A 80 10.01 -11.70 14.29
N THR A 81 10.90 -11.27 15.18
CA THR A 81 10.48 -10.84 16.51
C THR A 81 10.26 -9.34 16.54
N TRP A 82 9.07 -8.95 16.92
CA TRP A 82 8.60 -7.57 17.01
C TRP A 82 8.50 -7.12 18.46
N ARG A 83 8.67 -5.84 18.70
CA ARG A 83 8.41 -5.19 20.00
C ARG A 83 7.55 -3.95 19.77
N ARG A 84 6.47 -3.86 20.57
CA ARG A 84 5.60 -2.67 20.60
C ARG A 84 6.29 -1.56 21.38
N ALA A 85 6.56 -0.42 20.74
CA ALA A 85 7.19 0.73 21.38
C ALA A 85 6.72 2.03 20.72
N GLY A 86 6.24 2.99 21.51
CA GLY A 86 5.78 4.29 21.02
C GLY A 86 4.61 4.20 20.05
N GLY A 87 3.76 3.19 20.20
CA GLY A 87 2.58 3.00 19.32
C GLY A 87 2.85 2.21 18.04
N TYR A 88 4.09 1.73 17.80
CA TYR A 88 4.47 0.98 16.61
C TYR A 88 5.09 -0.37 16.98
N ASN A 89 4.97 -1.36 16.11
CA ASN A 89 5.73 -2.60 16.21
C ASN A 89 7.02 -2.44 15.40
N THR A 90 8.16 -2.63 16.07
CA THR A 90 9.48 -2.51 15.46
C THR A 90 10.16 -3.87 15.49
N PRO A 91 10.77 -4.36 14.40
CA PRO A 91 11.52 -5.60 14.42
C PRO A 91 12.74 -5.46 15.35
N VAL A 92 12.94 -6.44 16.22
CA VAL A 92 14.09 -6.50 17.16
C VAL A 92 14.95 -7.73 16.95
N CYS A 93 14.49 -8.69 16.12
CA CYS A 93 15.27 -9.83 15.68
C CYS A 93 14.94 -10.12 14.21
N HIS A 94 15.98 -10.28 13.42
CA HIS A 94 15.94 -10.59 12.00
C HIS A 94 16.46 -12.02 11.80
N PRO A 95 15.59 -13.01 11.50
CA PRO A 95 15.98 -14.43 11.52
C PRO A 95 17.05 -14.81 10.47
N LEU A 96 17.22 -14.00 9.43
CA LEU A 96 18.19 -14.23 8.34
C LEU A 96 19.37 -13.23 8.37
N ALA A 97 19.60 -12.51 9.48
CA ALA A 97 20.64 -11.48 9.55
C ALA A 97 22.03 -12.01 9.19
N GLU A 98 22.38 -13.20 9.68
CA GLU A 98 23.69 -13.85 9.48
C GLU A 98 23.64 -15.05 8.53
N ALA A 99 22.49 -15.27 7.85
CA ALA A 99 22.29 -16.43 7.00
C ALA A 99 23.05 -16.29 5.67
N ASP A 100 23.71 -17.35 5.24
CA ASP A 100 24.23 -17.50 3.89
C ASP A 100 23.13 -17.94 2.91
N GLU A 101 23.46 -18.06 1.62
CA GLU A 101 22.52 -18.44 0.57
C GLU A 101 21.85 -19.80 0.85
N GLU A 102 22.59 -20.81 1.29
CA GLU A 102 22.06 -22.16 1.56
C GLU A 102 21.06 -22.11 2.72
N GLN A 103 21.39 -21.38 3.78
CA GLN A 103 20.52 -21.18 4.94
C GLN A 103 19.26 -20.39 4.56
N ILE A 104 19.35 -19.38 3.70
CA ILE A 104 18.21 -18.65 3.18
C ILE A 104 17.28 -19.57 2.40
N ARG A 105 17.82 -20.41 1.51
CA ARG A 105 17.03 -21.38 0.72
C ARG A 105 16.37 -22.46 1.58
N ALA A 106 16.99 -22.84 2.68
CA ALA A 106 16.47 -23.83 3.63
C ALA A 106 15.53 -23.25 4.68
N TYR A 107 15.36 -21.93 4.72
CA TYR A 107 14.53 -21.26 5.72
C TYR A 107 13.04 -21.64 5.55
N PRO A 108 12.31 -21.95 6.66
CA PRO A 108 10.90 -22.33 6.60
C PRO A 108 9.99 -21.10 6.41
N PHE A 109 9.95 -20.58 5.20
CA PHE A 109 9.03 -19.48 4.86
C PHE A 109 7.57 -19.91 5.04
N PRO A 110 6.65 -18.97 5.35
CA PRO A 110 5.22 -19.29 5.45
C PRO A 110 4.65 -19.89 4.17
N ASP A 111 3.59 -20.70 4.33
CA ASP A 111 2.85 -21.24 3.18
C ASP A 111 1.99 -20.12 2.54
N PRO A 112 2.20 -19.78 1.25
CA PRO A 112 1.37 -18.83 0.55
C PRO A 112 -0.08 -19.29 0.37
N PHE A 113 -0.36 -20.59 0.52
CA PHE A 113 -1.68 -21.20 0.36
C PHE A 113 -2.40 -21.48 1.67
N ASP A 114 -1.85 -21.07 2.83
CA ASP A 114 -2.53 -21.26 4.11
C ASP A 114 -3.93 -20.62 4.05
N PRO A 115 -5.02 -21.42 4.23
CA PRO A 115 -6.38 -20.90 4.15
C PRO A 115 -6.66 -19.78 5.16
N ALA A 116 -6.04 -19.81 6.33
CA ALA A 116 -6.21 -18.79 7.37
C ALA A 116 -5.83 -17.39 6.89
N ARG A 117 -4.85 -17.27 6.00
CA ARG A 117 -4.43 -16.02 5.37
C ARG A 117 -5.57 -15.29 4.66
N TYR A 118 -6.50 -16.03 4.08
CA TYR A 118 -7.55 -15.51 3.20
C TYR A 118 -8.93 -15.39 3.85
N GLU A 119 -9.09 -15.79 5.11
CA GLU A 119 -10.39 -15.76 5.81
C GLU A 119 -11.04 -14.37 5.79
N GLY A 120 -10.24 -13.31 6.02
CA GLY A 120 -10.71 -11.94 5.95
C GLY A 120 -11.16 -11.52 4.54
N LEU A 121 -10.41 -11.93 3.51
CA LEU A 121 -10.75 -11.67 2.11
C LEU A 121 -12.07 -12.37 1.74
N ASP A 122 -12.20 -13.66 2.07
CA ASP A 122 -13.41 -14.45 1.80
C ASP A 122 -14.64 -13.87 2.52
N ALA A 123 -14.45 -13.36 3.75
CA ALA A 123 -15.51 -12.68 4.49
C ALA A 123 -15.97 -11.39 3.81
N LEU A 124 -15.04 -10.49 3.46
CA LEU A 124 -15.36 -9.25 2.76
C LEU A 124 -16.01 -9.48 1.40
N LEU A 125 -15.51 -10.43 0.62
CA LEU A 125 -16.09 -10.78 -0.68
C LEU A 125 -17.52 -11.28 -0.55
N ARG A 126 -17.78 -12.15 0.42
CA ARG A 126 -19.11 -12.70 0.67
C ARG A 126 -20.10 -11.63 1.13
N GLU A 127 -19.68 -10.71 1.99
CA GLU A 127 -20.57 -9.73 2.61
C GLU A 127 -20.75 -8.48 1.75
N TYR A 128 -19.65 -8.00 1.13
CA TYR A 128 -19.63 -6.69 0.46
C TYR A 128 -19.24 -6.73 -1.02
N GLY A 129 -18.83 -7.88 -1.56
CA GLY A 129 -18.22 -7.98 -2.89
C GLY A 129 -19.12 -7.59 -4.08
N GLU A 130 -20.44 -7.51 -3.88
CA GLU A 130 -21.36 -7.02 -4.91
C GLU A 130 -21.41 -5.49 -4.98
N GLU A 131 -21.25 -4.81 -3.84
CA GLU A 131 -21.40 -3.36 -3.74
C GLU A 131 -20.07 -2.62 -3.66
N TYR A 132 -19.11 -3.14 -2.88
CA TYR A 132 -17.81 -2.52 -2.64
C TYR A 132 -16.70 -3.13 -3.50
N PHE A 133 -15.66 -2.34 -3.73
CA PHE A 133 -14.43 -2.83 -4.35
C PHE A 133 -13.57 -3.50 -3.29
N ILE A 134 -13.32 -4.82 -3.44
CA ILE A 134 -12.57 -5.61 -2.47
C ILE A 134 -11.14 -5.82 -2.96
N GLY A 135 -10.19 -5.30 -2.21
CA GLY A 135 -8.75 -5.36 -2.51
C GLY A 135 -8.01 -6.44 -1.73
N ALA A 136 -6.99 -7.01 -2.35
CA ALA A 136 -5.99 -7.86 -1.71
C ALA A 136 -4.67 -7.10 -1.60
N ASP A 137 -4.23 -6.83 -0.38
CA ASP A 137 -2.97 -6.16 -0.09
C ASP A 137 -1.85 -7.18 0.10
N VAL A 138 -0.91 -7.16 -0.82
CA VAL A 138 0.31 -7.98 -0.82
C VAL A 138 1.55 -7.07 -0.82
N SER A 139 1.39 -5.84 -0.28
CA SER A 139 2.50 -4.90 -0.09
C SER A 139 3.51 -5.44 0.93
N GLY A 140 4.72 -4.90 0.90
CA GLY A 140 5.89 -5.61 1.37
C GLY A 140 6.18 -6.75 0.41
N SER A 141 6.41 -6.42 -0.88
CA SER A 141 6.46 -7.44 -1.93
C SER A 141 7.82 -8.13 -2.02
N ILE A 142 8.93 -7.37 -1.89
CA ILE A 142 10.29 -7.89 -2.00
C ILE A 142 11.23 -7.20 -1.01
N LEU A 143 11.40 -5.87 -1.11
CA LEU A 143 12.41 -5.13 -0.36
C LEU A 143 12.07 -5.03 1.13
N GLU A 144 10.83 -4.69 1.47
CA GLU A 144 10.42 -4.57 2.86
C GLU A 144 10.50 -5.90 3.63
N PRO A 145 9.95 -7.02 3.10
CA PRO A 145 10.12 -8.31 3.77
C PRO A 145 11.58 -8.74 3.87
N ALA A 146 12.40 -8.44 2.86
CA ALA A 146 13.83 -8.68 2.96
C ALA A 146 14.48 -7.88 4.10
N ASN A 147 14.12 -6.58 4.25
CA ASN A 147 14.58 -5.75 5.35
C ASN A 147 14.15 -6.28 6.73
N HIS A 148 12.93 -6.81 6.83
CA HIS A 148 12.45 -7.40 8.08
C HIS A 148 13.10 -8.73 8.41
N LEU A 149 13.40 -9.55 7.41
CA LEU A 149 14.02 -10.87 7.60
C LEU A 149 15.53 -10.80 7.83
N ARG A 150 16.23 -9.92 7.12
CA ARG A 150 17.70 -9.87 7.10
C ARG A 150 18.31 -8.62 7.76
N GLY A 151 17.49 -7.61 8.03
CA GLY A 151 17.94 -6.29 8.48
C GLY A 151 18.30 -5.37 7.30
N MET A 152 17.86 -4.11 7.38
CA MET A 152 18.00 -3.13 6.29
C MET A 152 19.46 -2.92 5.89
N GLU A 153 20.40 -2.84 6.85
CA GLU A 153 21.82 -2.62 6.55
C GLU A 153 22.38 -3.77 5.73
N ASN A 154 22.10 -5.02 6.10
CA ASN A 154 22.55 -6.20 5.36
C ASN A 154 21.95 -6.23 3.95
N VAL A 155 20.64 -5.96 3.82
CA VAL A 155 19.97 -5.93 2.51
C VAL A 155 20.57 -4.86 1.59
N LEU A 156 20.89 -3.67 2.12
CA LEU A 156 21.51 -2.60 1.33
C LEU A 156 22.95 -2.96 0.90
N MET A 157 23.71 -3.61 1.78
CA MET A 157 25.05 -4.13 1.44
C MET A 157 24.97 -5.22 0.39
N ASP A 158 24.05 -6.16 0.54
CA ASP A 158 23.83 -7.25 -0.41
C ASP A 158 23.42 -6.73 -1.80
N ILE A 159 22.54 -5.72 -1.86
CA ILE A 159 22.18 -5.06 -3.12
C ILE A 159 23.39 -4.37 -3.76
N ALA A 160 24.22 -3.70 -2.97
CA ALA A 160 25.40 -3.02 -3.47
C ALA A 160 26.45 -4.01 -3.98
N ALA A 161 26.58 -5.17 -3.34
CA ALA A 161 27.48 -6.26 -3.74
C ALA A 161 26.89 -7.17 -4.83
N GLU A 162 25.60 -7.05 -5.14
CA GLU A 162 24.86 -7.97 -6.02
C GLU A 162 25.03 -9.43 -5.54
N SER A 163 24.88 -9.67 -4.23
CA SER A 163 25.21 -10.93 -3.57
C SER A 163 24.26 -12.07 -3.93
N GLU A 164 24.70 -13.31 -3.75
CA GLU A 164 23.90 -14.53 -3.94
C GLU A 164 22.78 -14.62 -2.90
N GLU A 165 23.00 -14.08 -1.70
CA GLU A 165 22.00 -13.99 -0.63
C GLU A 165 20.83 -13.09 -1.04
N ALA A 166 21.10 -11.89 -1.61
CA ALA A 166 20.06 -11.02 -2.13
C ALA A 166 19.29 -11.68 -3.28
N ASP A 167 20.01 -12.35 -4.20
CA ASP A 167 19.38 -13.04 -5.33
C ASP A 167 18.43 -14.14 -4.85
N ALA A 168 18.86 -14.98 -3.91
CA ALA A 168 18.08 -16.05 -3.32
C ALA A 168 16.86 -15.51 -2.58
N LEU A 169 17.05 -14.57 -1.65
CA LEU A 169 15.97 -14.01 -0.83
C LEU A 169 14.92 -13.29 -1.67
N PHE A 170 15.33 -12.41 -2.58
CA PHE A 170 14.40 -11.66 -3.43
C PHE A 170 13.65 -12.58 -4.40
N GLY A 171 14.28 -13.65 -4.87
CA GLY A 171 13.63 -14.67 -5.71
C GLY A 171 12.51 -15.38 -4.96
N ILE A 172 12.77 -15.83 -3.72
CA ILE A 172 11.80 -16.54 -2.87
C ILE A 172 10.63 -15.60 -2.52
N LEU A 173 10.93 -14.35 -2.13
CA LEU A 173 9.90 -13.37 -1.77
C LEU A 173 9.03 -13.00 -2.98
N ALA A 174 9.62 -12.88 -4.16
CA ALA A 174 8.86 -12.63 -5.39
C ALA A 174 7.93 -13.80 -5.72
N ASP A 175 8.36 -15.05 -5.51
CA ASP A 175 7.52 -16.23 -5.70
C ASP A 175 6.38 -16.28 -4.70
N PHE A 176 6.65 -16.02 -3.43
CA PHE A 176 5.63 -15.93 -2.40
C PHE A 176 4.57 -14.87 -2.76
N THR A 177 5.01 -13.65 -3.11
CA THR A 177 4.14 -12.55 -3.50
C THR A 177 3.29 -12.89 -4.71
N LEU A 178 3.86 -13.56 -5.72
CA LEU A 178 3.12 -14.04 -6.89
C LEU A 178 2.05 -15.06 -6.50
N GLN A 179 2.39 -16.07 -5.70
CA GLN A 179 1.44 -17.12 -5.30
C GLN A 179 0.27 -16.53 -4.48
N VAL A 180 0.55 -15.67 -3.50
CA VAL A 180 -0.49 -14.98 -2.72
C VAL A 180 -1.37 -14.11 -3.62
N SER A 181 -0.78 -13.41 -4.59
CA SER A 181 -1.51 -12.58 -5.54
C SER A 181 -2.47 -13.39 -6.40
N LEU A 182 -2.01 -14.52 -6.95
CA LEU A 182 -2.82 -15.40 -7.78
C LEU A 182 -3.95 -16.04 -6.97
N GLU A 183 -3.68 -16.51 -5.77
CA GLU A 183 -4.71 -17.09 -4.90
C GLU A 183 -5.77 -16.08 -4.49
N ALA A 184 -5.38 -14.83 -4.17
CA ALA A 184 -6.31 -13.75 -3.87
C ALA A 184 -7.24 -13.45 -5.07
N LEU A 185 -6.70 -13.37 -6.28
CA LEU A 185 -7.48 -13.17 -7.51
C LEU A 185 -8.39 -14.36 -7.83
N ARG A 186 -7.93 -15.59 -7.59
CA ARG A 186 -8.74 -16.80 -7.75
C ARG A 186 -9.95 -16.80 -6.82
N ARG A 187 -9.82 -16.24 -5.61
CA ARG A 187 -10.92 -16.07 -4.65
C ARG A 187 -11.89 -14.96 -5.02
N GLY A 188 -11.49 -14.04 -5.90
CA GLY A 188 -12.33 -12.96 -6.42
C GLY A 188 -11.91 -11.55 -5.99
N ALA A 189 -10.72 -11.35 -5.46
CA ALA A 189 -10.20 -10.01 -5.22
C ALA A 189 -10.24 -9.17 -6.50
N HIS A 190 -10.57 -7.88 -6.38
CA HIS A 190 -10.75 -7.01 -7.53
C HIS A 190 -9.44 -6.37 -8.00
N TRP A 191 -8.44 -6.27 -7.15
CA TRP A 191 -7.07 -5.92 -7.48
C TRP A 191 -6.07 -6.67 -6.62
N VAL A 192 -4.81 -6.65 -7.06
CA VAL A 192 -3.65 -6.94 -6.22
C VAL A 192 -2.93 -5.64 -5.93
N TRP A 193 -2.65 -5.41 -4.66
CA TRP A 193 -1.91 -4.25 -4.19
C TRP A 193 -0.50 -4.70 -3.79
N LEU A 194 0.47 -4.41 -4.64
CA LEU A 194 1.90 -4.63 -4.42
C LEU A 194 2.53 -3.39 -3.82
N GLY A 195 3.74 -3.49 -3.34
CA GLY A 195 4.50 -2.32 -2.90
C GLY A 195 5.75 -2.66 -2.11
N ASP A 196 6.66 -1.72 -2.14
CA ASP A 196 7.84 -1.62 -1.28
C ASP A 196 8.16 -0.14 -1.14
N ASP A 197 8.50 0.33 0.04
CA ASP A 197 8.90 1.71 0.25
C ASP A 197 10.30 1.97 -0.35
N LEU A 198 10.30 2.57 -1.54
CA LEU A 198 11.52 2.83 -2.32
C LEU A 198 12.14 4.20 -2.05
N GLY A 199 11.40 5.10 -1.39
CA GLY A 199 11.78 6.50 -1.26
C GLY A 199 11.89 7.01 0.16
N THR A 200 12.77 8.00 0.32
CA THR A 200 12.79 8.93 1.46
C THR A 200 12.12 10.24 1.04
N GLN A 201 12.07 11.23 1.92
CA GLN A 201 11.57 12.56 1.55
C GLN A 201 12.40 13.24 0.44
N GLN A 202 13.67 12.89 0.28
CA GLN A 202 14.60 13.56 -0.62
C GLN A 202 14.95 12.75 -1.87
N ASN A 203 15.11 11.45 -1.76
CA ASN A 203 15.58 10.57 -2.83
C ASN A 203 15.07 9.15 -2.63
N MET A 204 15.33 8.29 -3.60
CA MET A 204 15.18 6.85 -3.43
C MET A 204 16.18 6.31 -2.39
N LEU A 205 15.81 5.23 -1.70
CA LEU A 205 16.68 4.45 -0.80
C LEU A 205 17.80 3.77 -1.57
N LEU A 206 17.48 3.30 -2.77
CA LEU A 206 18.42 2.67 -3.71
C LEU A 206 18.63 3.59 -4.90
N SER A 207 19.80 3.46 -5.58
CA SER A 207 19.93 4.09 -6.88
C SER A 207 18.91 3.49 -7.86
N PRO A 208 18.38 4.27 -8.82
CA PRO A 208 17.48 3.72 -9.85
C PRO A 208 18.11 2.56 -10.62
N GLU A 209 19.44 2.59 -10.81
CA GLU A 209 20.20 1.54 -11.48
C GLU A 209 20.20 0.24 -10.66
N SER A 210 20.45 0.31 -9.34
CA SER A 210 20.42 -0.85 -8.45
C SER A 210 19.00 -1.44 -8.37
N TRP A 211 17.97 -0.59 -8.28
CA TRP A 211 16.57 -1.03 -8.32
C TRP A 211 16.25 -1.75 -9.65
N ARG A 212 16.70 -1.21 -10.80
CA ARG A 212 16.47 -1.82 -12.12
C ARG A 212 17.19 -3.16 -12.28
N ARG A 213 18.36 -3.32 -11.65
CA ARG A 213 19.09 -4.59 -11.69
C ARG A 213 18.51 -5.64 -10.75
N MET A 214 18.24 -5.25 -9.49
CA MET A 214 17.94 -6.21 -8.44
C MET A 214 16.44 -6.44 -8.23
N LEU A 215 15.60 -5.41 -8.32
CA LEU A 215 14.18 -5.52 -7.97
C LEU A 215 13.25 -5.57 -9.20
N LYS A 216 13.49 -4.73 -10.21
CA LYS A 216 12.64 -4.66 -11.42
C LYS A 216 12.44 -6.03 -12.11
N PRO A 217 13.44 -6.91 -12.27
CA PRO A 217 13.23 -8.22 -12.90
C PRO A 217 12.30 -9.13 -12.08
N ARG A 218 12.36 -9.07 -10.75
CA ARG A 218 11.50 -9.83 -9.84
C ARG A 218 10.08 -9.29 -9.84
N MET A 219 9.95 -7.97 -9.83
CA MET A 219 8.64 -7.31 -9.97
C MET A 219 8.01 -7.64 -11.34
N ARG A 220 8.79 -7.68 -12.41
CA ARG A 220 8.33 -8.16 -13.72
C ARG A 220 7.79 -9.59 -13.65
N ARG A 221 8.52 -10.50 -12.99
CA ARG A 221 8.08 -11.88 -12.80
C ARG A 221 6.73 -11.97 -12.10
N ILE A 222 6.52 -11.17 -11.05
CA ILE A 222 5.24 -11.10 -10.33
C ILE A 222 4.14 -10.60 -11.27
N ILE A 223 4.33 -9.46 -11.91
CA ILE A 223 3.28 -8.82 -12.73
C ILE A 223 2.98 -9.63 -13.99
N ASP A 224 4.00 -10.18 -14.67
CA ASP A 224 3.81 -11.05 -15.84
C ASP A 224 3.11 -12.36 -15.45
N GLY A 225 3.39 -12.92 -14.27
CA GLY A 225 2.69 -14.07 -13.71
C GLY A 225 1.20 -13.78 -13.49
N ILE A 226 0.89 -12.65 -12.85
CA ILE A 226 -0.50 -12.19 -12.67
C ILE A 226 -1.19 -11.99 -14.02
N ARG A 227 -0.57 -11.30 -14.97
CA ARG A 227 -1.15 -10.99 -16.29
C ARG A 227 -1.41 -12.22 -17.14
N ARG A 228 -0.63 -13.28 -16.98
CA ARG A 228 -0.82 -14.54 -17.70
C ARG A 228 -2.14 -15.21 -17.34
N GLU A 229 -2.53 -15.19 -16.08
CA GLU A 229 -3.75 -15.83 -15.58
C GLU A 229 -4.93 -14.85 -15.51
N TYR A 230 -4.65 -13.59 -15.15
CA TYR A 230 -5.64 -12.53 -14.96
C TYR A 230 -5.26 -11.27 -15.76
N PRO A 231 -5.39 -11.28 -17.10
CA PRO A 231 -4.87 -10.22 -17.97
C PRO A 231 -5.46 -8.83 -17.69
N ASN A 232 -6.66 -8.77 -17.12
CA ASN A 232 -7.38 -7.53 -16.84
C ASN A 232 -7.38 -7.14 -15.35
N ALA A 233 -6.74 -7.91 -14.47
CA ALA A 233 -6.70 -7.57 -13.05
C ALA A 233 -5.91 -6.27 -12.83
N PRO A 234 -6.45 -5.28 -12.15
CA PRO A 234 -5.68 -4.10 -11.78
C PRO A 234 -4.54 -4.48 -10.83
N VAL A 235 -3.36 -3.91 -11.07
CA VAL A 235 -2.19 -4.03 -10.19
C VAL A 235 -1.89 -2.65 -9.63
N ALA A 236 -2.16 -2.47 -8.34
CA ALA A 236 -1.76 -1.28 -7.60
C ALA A 236 -0.33 -1.44 -7.08
N TYR A 237 0.39 -0.33 -6.93
CA TYR A 237 1.72 -0.30 -6.33
C TYR A 237 1.81 0.79 -5.29
N HIS A 238 2.24 0.42 -4.08
CA HIS A 238 2.50 1.35 -2.98
C HIS A 238 3.99 1.62 -2.84
N SER A 239 4.33 2.90 -2.68
CA SER A 239 5.66 3.31 -2.24
C SER A 239 5.63 4.73 -1.71
N CYS A 240 6.01 4.91 -0.47
CA CYS A 240 6.20 6.22 0.11
C CYS A 240 7.44 6.92 -0.44
N GLY A 241 7.48 8.24 -0.28
CA GLY A 241 8.64 9.06 -0.56
C GLY A 241 8.89 9.39 -2.03
N SER A 242 10.10 9.84 -2.28
CA SER A 242 10.55 10.29 -3.61
C SER A 242 10.98 9.10 -4.47
N MET A 243 10.12 8.70 -5.40
CA MET A 243 10.36 7.58 -6.33
C MET A 243 10.19 7.99 -7.81
N ARG A 244 10.21 9.29 -8.09
CA ARG A 244 9.98 9.89 -9.42
C ARG A 244 10.71 9.18 -10.55
N GLN A 245 11.94 8.73 -10.28
CA GLN A 245 12.87 8.19 -11.27
C GLN A 245 12.48 6.80 -11.80
N VAL A 246 11.60 6.07 -11.10
CA VAL A 246 11.16 4.71 -11.48
C VAL A 246 9.67 4.61 -11.80
N ILE A 247 8.90 5.71 -11.75
CA ILE A 247 7.47 5.70 -12.11
C ILE A 247 7.27 5.21 -13.56
N GLY A 248 8.13 5.65 -14.48
CA GLY A 248 8.09 5.17 -15.87
C GLY A 248 8.32 3.66 -15.99
N ASP A 249 9.26 3.13 -15.20
CA ASP A 249 9.53 1.69 -15.12
C ASP A 249 8.32 0.90 -14.58
N LEU A 250 7.62 1.42 -13.57
CA LEU A 250 6.41 0.80 -13.04
C LEU A 250 5.28 0.76 -14.09
N CYS A 251 5.11 1.84 -14.84
CA CYS A 251 4.18 1.86 -15.97
C CYS A 251 4.53 0.82 -17.05
N GLU A 252 5.82 0.63 -17.36
CA GLU A 252 6.30 -0.38 -18.31
C GLU A 252 6.08 -1.82 -17.81
N LEU A 253 6.13 -2.02 -16.49
CA LEU A 253 5.83 -3.30 -15.86
C LEU A 253 4.33 -3.64 -15.89
N GLY A 254 3.45 -2.66 -16.12
CA GLY A 254 2.00 -2.87 -16.14
C GLY A 254 1.30 -2.54 -14.83
N VAL A 255 1.92 -1.75 -13.96
CA VAL A 255 1.24 -1.13 -12.81
C VAL A 255 0.15 -0.22 -13.33
N THR A 256 -1.06 -0.36 -12.79
CA THR A 256 -2.25 0.40 -13.20
C THR A 256 -2.62 1.51 -12.25
N LEU A 257 -2.15 1.46 -10.99
CA LEU A 257 -2.41 2.46 -9.97
C LEU A 257 -1.16 2.66 -9.12
N LEU A 258 -0.84 3.92 -8.80
CA LEU A 258 0.24 4.30 -7.89
C LEU A 258 -0.31 5.00 -6.65
N ASN A 259 0.13 4.55 -5.47
CA ASN A 259 -0.19 5.10 -4.15
C ASN A 259 1.06 5.10 -3.24
N PRO A 260 1.22 6.12 -2.41
CA PRO A 260 0.70 7.46 -2.64
C PRO A 260 1.54 8.17 -3.70
N ILE A 261 1.03 9.28 -4.19
CA ILE A 261 1.91 10.30 -4.76
C ILE A 261 2.08 11.32 -3.64
N GLN A 262 3.19 11.22 -2.93
CA GLN A 262 3.44 11.99 -1.72
C GLN A 262 3.99 13.38 -2.08
N GLU A 263 3.11 14.38 -2.21
CA GLU A 263 3.43 15.74 -2.67
C GLU A 263 4.55 16.40 -1.84
N SER A 264 4.68 16.06 -0.55
CA SER A 264 5.75 16.56 0.33
C SER A 264 7.14 15.99 0.00
N ALA A 265 7.23 14.89 -0.75
CA ALA A 265 8.49 14.30 -1.17
C ALA A 265 9.01 14.96 -2.46
N ARG A 266 10.34 15.04 -2.60
CA ARG A 266 10.98 15.73 -3.71
C ARG A 266 10.60 15.14 -5.07
N GLY A 267 10.12 15.99 -5.99
CA GLY A 267 9.77 15.61 -7.36
C GLY A 267 8.45 14.86 -7.51
N MET A 268 7.63 14.79 -6.45
CA MET A 268 6.37 14.08 -6.42
C MET A 268 5.16 15.03 -6.56
N ASP A 269 5.28 16.07 -7.39
CA ASP A 269 4.16 16.95 -7.69
C ASP A 269 3.04 16.22 -8.42
N HIS A 270 1.81 16.34 -7.91
CA HIS A 270 0.63 15.66 -8.41
C HIS A 270 0.32 15.98 -9.88
N LEU A 271 0.40 17.28 -10.25
CA LEU A 271 0.03 17.74 -11.59
C LEU A 271 1.08 17.37 -12.62
N GLU A 272 2.37 17.44 -12.26
CA GLU A 272 3.46 16.98 -13.13
C GLU A 272 3.38 15.48 -13.41
N ILE A 273 3.10 14.68 -12.35
CA ILE A 273 2.95 13.23 -12.49
C ILE A 273 1.72 12.91 -13.34
N LYS A 274 0.59 13.60 -13.09
CA LYS A 274 -0.61 13.44 -13.92
C LYS A 274 -0.37 13.80 -15.39
N ALA A 275 0.31 14.91 -15.65
CA ALA A 275 0.63 15.32 -17.02
C ALA A 275 1.49 14.28 -17.77
N GLN A 276 2.43 13.63 -17.06
CA GLN A 276 3.36 12.69 -17.67
C GLN A 276 2.81 11.26 -17.75
N TYR A 277 2.08 10.79 -16.74
CA TYR A 277 1.71 9.38 -16.59
C TYR A 277 0.20 9.16 -16.47
N GLY A 278 -0.61 10.21 -16.31
CA GLY A 278 -2.04 10.10 -15.99
C GLY A 278 -2.91 9.49 -17.09
N ASN A 279 -2.36 9.21 -18.26
CA ASN A 279 -3.05 8.46 -19.34
C ASN A 279 -2.82 6.94 -19.24
N ARG A 280 -1.88 6.48 -18.39
CA ARG A 280 -1.52 5.08 -18.19
C ARG A 280 -1.67 4.61 -16.74
N LEU A 281 -1.66 5.54 -15.80
CA LEU A 281 -1.57 5.28 -14.37
C LEU A 281 -2.72 5.99 -13.65
N CYS A 282 -3.57 5.23 -12.97
CA CYS A 282 -4.50 5.79 -12.02
C CYS A 282 -3.72 6.31 -10.80
N MET A 283 -3.98 7.53 -10.39
CA MET A 283 -3.30 8.15 -9.25
C MET A 283 -4.16 8.00 -8.00
N MET A 284 -3.56 7.55 -6.91
CA MET A 284 -4.20 7.54 -5.60
C MET A 284 -3.38 8.41 -4.65
N CYS A 285 -3.90 9.59 -4.34
CA CYS A 285 -3.21 10.59 -3.54
C CYS A 285 -4.20 11.63 -2.99
N GLY A 286 -3.70 12.52 -2.15
CA GLY A 286 -4.48 13.59 -1.54
C GLY A 286 -3.64 14.47 -0.63
N PRO A 287 -4.25 15.16 0.33
CA PRO A 287 -3.53 16.07 1.21
C PRO A 287 -2.45 15.35 2.03
N ASP A 288 -1.35 16.06 2.27
CA ASP A 288 -0.26 15.57 3.11
C ASP A 288 -0.70 15.41 4.57
N THR A 289 -0.41 14.22 5.13
CA THR A 289 -0.78 13.86 6.51
C THR A 289 0.29 14.21 7.53
N GLN A 290 1.51 14.54 7.11
CA GLN A 290 2.62 14.84 8.02
C GLN A 290 2.65 16.29 8.48
N GLY A 291 2.25 17.22 7.62
CA GLY A 291 2.28 18.65 7.88
C GLY A 291 0.95 19.33 7.62
N PHE A 292 0.42 19.22 6.40
CA PHE A 292 -0.74 19.99 5.97
C PHE A 292 -2.00 19.68 6.79
N LEU A 293 -2.42 18.43 6.89
CA LEU A 293 -3.62 18.05 7.65
C LEU A 293 -3.52 18.35 9.14
N PHE A 294 -2.31 18.41 9.70
CA PHE A 294 -2.09 18.74 11.10
C PHE A 294 -2.20 20.24 11.39
N HIS A 295 -1.72 21.09 10.47
CA HIS A 295 -1.46 22.50 10.77
C HIS A 295 -2.35 23.48 10.00
N ALA A 296 -2.97 23.05 8.90
CA ALA A 296 -3.84 23.90 8.10
C ALA A 296 -5.15 24.24 8.84
N GLN A 297 -5.78 25.34 8.43
CA GLN A 297 -7.14 25.65 8.88
C GLN A 297 -8.17 24.76 8.14
N PRO A 298 -9.34 24.44 8.74
CA PRO A 298 -10.35 23.61 8.09
C PRO A 298 -10.80 24.12 6.71
N THR A 299 -10.83 25.42 6.51
CA THR A 299 -11.15 26.04 5.20
C THR A 299 -10.08 25.75 4.15
N GLU A 300 -8.81 25.79 4.53
CA GLU A 300 -7.70 25.47 3.62
C GLU A 300 -7.72 23.99 3.24
N VAL A 301 -8.02 23.10 4.20
CA VAL A 301 -8.18 21.66 3.94
C VAL A 301 -9.34 21.40 2.99
N PHE A 302 -10.47 22.05 3.19
CA PHE A 302 -11.62 21.97 2.29
C PHE A 302 -11.25 22.41 0.87
N ASP A 303 -10.64 23.59 0.73
CA ASP A 303 -10.29 24.16 -0.57
C ASP A 303 -9.24 23.32 -1.30
N LYS A 304 -8.19 22.85 -0.61
CA LYS A 304 -7.16 21.94 -1.20
C LYS A 304 -7.80 20.64 -1.66
N THR A 305 -8.68 20.04 -0.87
CA THR A 305 -9.37 18.80 -1.23
C THR A 305 -10.25 19.00 -2.48
N ARG A 306 -11.04 20.06 -2.53
CA ARG A 306 -11.85 20.43 -3.71
C ARG A 306 -10.99 20.67 -4.95
N GLN A 307 -9.84 21.32 -4.77
CA GLN A 307 -8.88 21.55 -5.84
C GLN A 307 -8.35 20.22 -6.39
N LEU A 308 -7.89 19.30 -5.53
CA LEU A 308 -7.38 17.99 -5.96
C LEU A 308 -8.46 17.17 -6.70
N VAL A 309 -9.69 17.13 -6.17
CA VAL A 309 -10.81 16.45 -6.85
C VAL A 309 -11.05 17.00 -8.25
N ARG A 310 -11.05 18.33 -8.40
CA ARG A 310 -11.26 19.00 -9.70
C ARG A 310 -10.10 18.74 -10.66
N ASP A 311 -8.86 18.90 -10.20
CA ASP A 311 -7.68 18.91 -11.06
C ASP A 311 -7.22 17.49 -11.41
N LEU A 312 -7.41 16.52 -10.50
CA LEU A 312 -7.02 15.12 -10.71
C LEU A 312 -8.19 14.22 -11.12
N GLY A 313 -9.42 14.52 -10.73
CA GLY A 313 -10.57 13.64 -10.91
C GLY A 313 -11.23 13.72 -12.31
N ARG A 314 -10.94 14.78 -13.07
CA ARG A 314 -11.56 14.97 -14.38
C ARG A 314 -11.13 13.88 -15.37
N GLY A 315 -12.11 13.18 -15.93
CA GLY A 315 -11.88 12.11 -16.92
C GLY A 315 -11.55 10.75 -16.31
N GLY A 316 -11.61 10.60 -14.98
CA GLY A 316 -11.19 9.38 -14.28
C GLY A 316 -9.67 9.30 -14.05
N GLY A 317 -9.15 8.10 -13.79
CA GLY A 317 -7.73 7.91 -13.49
C GLY A 317 -7.29 8.50 -12.14
N TYR A 318 -8.23 8.66 -11.20
CA TYR A 318 -7.97 9.20 -9.89
C TYR A 318 -8.87 8.57 -8.82
N ILE A 319 -8.26 8.17 -7.71
CA ILE A 319 -8.91 7.75 -6.47
C ILE A 319 -8.41 8.67 -5.37
N PHE A 320 -9.31 9.31 -4.64
CA PHE A 320 -8.91 10.16 -3.54
C PHE A 320 -8.43 9.30 -2.36
N ALA A 321 -7.25 9.61 -1.87
CA ALA A 321 -6.69 9.12 -0.63
C ALA A 321 -6.02 10.28 0.10
N VAL A 322 -5.38 10.02 1.22
CA VAL A 322 -4.39 10.92 1.83
C VAL A 322 -2.98 10.42 1.51
N SER A 323 -1.94 11.19 1.83
CA SER A 323 -0.57 10.79 1.50
C SER A 323 -0.10 9.53 2.25
N HIS A 324 -0.76 9.19 3.36
CA HIS A 324 -0.58 7.97 4.15
C HIS A 324 -1.77 7.82 5.11
N THR A 325 -1.65 7.08 6.21
CA THR A 325 -2.67 7.01 7.27
C THR A 325 -2.82 8.33 8.02
N ILE A 326 -4.04 8.72 8.34
CA ILE A 326 -4.30 9.86 9.22
C ILE A 326 -3.97 9.45 10.67
N GLN A 327 -3.07 10.18 11.31
CA GLN A 327 -2.55 9.86 12.63
C GLN A 327 -3.31 10.58 13.75
N CYS A 328 -3.18 10.06 14.99
CA CYS A 328 -3.62 10.77 16.18
C CYS A 328 -3.02 12.18 16.26
N GLY A 329 -3.81 13.13 16.76
CA GLY A 329 -3.41 14.53 16.83
C GLY A 329 -3.80 15.36 15.60
N THR A 330 -4.22 14.72 14.48
CA THR A 330 -4.85 15.46 13.39
C THR A 330 -6.17 16.07 13.88
N PRO A 331 -6.39 17.40 13.76
CA PRO A 331 -7.63 18.02 14.20
C PRO A 331 -8.86 17.39 13.53
N MET A 332 -9.87 17.06 14.32
CA MET A 332 -11.09 16.45 13.79
C MET A 332 -11.80 17.37 12.78
N GLU A 333 -11.76 18.68 13.01
CA GLU A 333 -12.32 19.67 12.10
C GLU A 333 -11.68 19.63 10.71
N ASN A 334 -10.39 19.26 10.62
CA ASN A 334 -9.68 19.09 9.37
C ASN A 334 -10.11 17.82 8.64
N ILE A 335 -10.26 16.71 9.39
CA ILE A 335 -10.80 15.46 8.82
C ILE A 335 -12.21 15.68 8.29
N GLU A 336 -13.09 16.32 9.07
CA GLU A 336 -14.46 16.62 8.65
C GLU A 336 -14.52 17.61 7.48
N ALA A 337 -13.64 18.61 7.43
CA ALA A 337 -13.55 19.54 6.31
C ALA A 337 -13.16 18.82 5.02
N MET A 338 -12.19 17.91 5.09
CA MET A 338 -11.79 17.05 3.99
C MET A 338 -12.96 16.17 3.51
N LEU A 339 -13.66 15.51 4.43
CA LEU A 339 -14.80 14.64 4.09
C LEU A 339 -15.94 15.44 3.44
N ARG A 340 -16.31 16.62 4.00
CA ARG A 340 -17.31 17.51 3.39
C ARG A 340 -16.93 17.95 1.97
N ALA A 341 -15.65 18.22 1.73
CA ALA A 341 -15.18 18.60 0.40
C ALA A 341 -15.34 17.48 -0.64
N LEU A 342 -15.41 16.22 -0.22
CA LEU A 342 -15.63 15.06 -1.08
C LEU A 342 -17.12 14.78 -1.38
N GLU A 343 -18.06 15.48 -0.74
CA GLU A 343 -19.51 15.26 -0.88
C GLU A 343 -20.15 16.07 -2.04
N GLY A 344 -19.44 17.00 -2.60
CA GLY A 344 -19.89 17.84 -3.71
C GLY A 344 -19.05 17.66 -4.95
#